data_f6d8d2326cfbe9ddb9e2e27b257f4ef5
#
_entry.id   f6d8d2326cfbe9ddb9e2e27b257f4ef5
#
_cell.length_a   1.000
_cell.length_b   1.000
_cell.length_c   1.000
_cell.angle_alpha   90.00
_cell.angle_beta   90.00
_cell.angle_gamma   90.00
#
_symmetry.space_group_name_H-M   'P 1'
#
loop_
_entity.id
_entity.type
_entity.pdbx_description
1 polymer ?
#
loop_
_entity_poly.entity_id
_entity_poly.type
_entity_poly.pdbx_seq_one_letter_code
_entity_poly.pdbx_strand_id
1 'polypeptide(L)'
;MALTKTTEIGQIEVATIYKHIQVRTDTVIKEDGEELSRTFHRHVLTPGMLDGSNDLVETDISGEDAQVQQVCGIYWTQAVKDAWKAKLIADKG
;
A
#
# COMPACT_ATOMS: atom_id res chain seq x y z
N MET A 1 6.18 23.17 -27.36
CA MET A 1 5.93 23.08 -25.91
C MET A 1 5.27 21.73 -25.63
N ALA A 2 5.96 20.84 -24.90
CA ALA A 2 5.45 19.50 -24.63
C ALA A 2 5.21 19.34 -23.14
N LEU A 3 3.95 19.05 -22.76
CA LEU A 3 3.59 18.72 -21.40
C LEU A 3 3.47 17.21 -21.27
N THR A 4 4.09 16.68 -20.23
CA THR A 4 3.99 15.26 -19.91
C THR A 4 3.45 15.09 -18.49
N LYS A 5 2.67 14.04 -18.30
CA LYS A 5 2.14 13.66 -17.01
C LYS A 5 2.60 12.25 -16.70
N THR A 6 3.33 12.09 -15.61
CA THR A 6 3.79 10.77 -15.15
C THR A 6 3.33 10.51 -13.74
N THR A 7 3.19 9.24 -13.41
CA THR A 7 2.85 8.81 -12.06
C THR A 7 3.97 7.91 -11.56
N GLU A 8 4.43 8.18 -10.34
CA GLU A 8 5.52 7.40 -9.76
C GLU A 8 5.24 7.11 -8.29
N ILE A 9 5.87 6.07 -7.75
CA ILE A 9 5.82 5.79 -6.33
C ILE A 9 6.85 6.67 -5.64
N GLY A 10 6.36 7.65 -4.89
CA GLY A 10 7.23 8.61 -4.20
C GLY A 10 7.73 8.12 -2.85
N GLN A 11 6.96 7.25 -2.19
CA GLN A 11 7.35 6.73 -0.88
C GLN A 11 6.57 5.47 -0.56
N ILE A 12 7.25 4.49 0.03
CA ILE A 12 6.61 3.30 0.60
C ILE A 12 7.10 3.20 2.03
N GLU A 13 6.17 3.15 2.98
CA GLU A 13 6.51 3.08 4.40
C GLU A 13 5.84 1.86 5.03
N VAL A 14 6.60 1.12 5.83
CA VAL A 14 6.09 -0.03 6.59
C VAL A 14 5.84 0.45 8.01
N ALA A 15 4.59 0.43 8.43
CA ALA A 15 4.17 0.98 9.72
C ALA A 15 3.55 -0.09 10.61
N THR A 16 3.75 0.04 11.90
CA THR A 16 3.22 -0.81 12.95
C THR A 16 3.80 -2.23 12.96
N ILE A 17 3.51 -2.96 14.02
CA ILE A 17 3.92 -4.37 14.13
C ILE A 17 3.17 -5.27 13.13
N TYR A 18 2.04 -4.78 12.60
CA TYR A 18 1.22 -5.51 11.62
C TYR A 18 1.62 -5.20 10.18
N LYS A 19 2.70 -4.42 10.01
CA LYS A 19 3.28 -4.10 8.69
C LYS A 19 2.25 -3.52 7.73
N HIS A 20 1.53 -2.51 8.16
CA HIS A 20 0.69 -1.72 7.26
C HIS A 20 1.59 -1.03 6.25
N ILE A 21 1.26 -1.13 4.98
CA ILE A 21 2.07 -0.54 3.91
C ILE A 21 1.42 0.78 3.50
N GLN A 22 2.12 1.89 3.76
CA GLN A 22 1.66 3.21 3.36
C GLN A 22 2.34 3.57 2.06
N VAL A 23 1.55 3.91 1.06
CA VAL A 23 2.04 4.21 -0.29
C VAL A 23 1.70 5.64 -0.64
N ARG A 24 2.70 6.41 -1.05
CA ARG A 24 2.47 7.75 -1.62
C ARG A 24 2.74 7.67 -3.11
N THR A 25 1.72 7.99 -3.89
CA THR A 25 1.82 8.07 -5.34
C THR A 25 1.95 9.54 -5.73
N ASP A 26 2.98 9.87 -6.50
CA ASP A 26 3.23 11.23 -6.96
C ASP A 26 2.82 11.35 -8.41
N THR A 27 2.00 12.35 -8.72
CA THR A 27 1.69 12.72 -10.11
C THR A 27 2.51 13.95 -10.45
N VAL A 28 3.36 13.83 -11.47
CA VAL A 28 4.31 14.87 -11.84
C VAL A 28 3.96 15.39 -13.23
N ILE A 29 3.85 16.69 -13.36
CA ILE A 29 3.63 17.35 -14.63
C ILE A 29 4.91 18.10 -15.00
N LYS A 30 5.43 17.81 -16.19
CA LYS A 30 6.66 18.41 -16.71
C LYS A 30 6.39 19.12 -18.01
N GLU A 31 7.15 20.18 -18.27
CA GLU A 31 7.20 20.86 -19.53
C GLU A 31 8.63 20.81 -20.04
N ASP A 32 8.82 20.17 -21.19
CA ASP A 32 10.15 20.05 -21.82
C ASP A 32 11.20 19.47 -20.86
N GLY A 33 10.77 18.48 -20.03
CA GLY A 33 11.63 17.82 -19.06
C GLY A 33 11.76 18.51 -17.73
N GLU A 34 11.18 19.70 -17.56
CA GLU A 34 11.26 20.45 -16.33
C GLU A 34 9.97 20.27 -15.52
N GLU A 35 10.11 19.94 -14.25
CA GLU A 35 8.95 19.72 -13.39
C GLU A 35 8.22 21.02 -13.07
N LEU A 36 6.93 21.10 -13.44
CA LEU A 36 6.09 22.26 -13.17
C LEU A 36 5.27 22.09 -11.89
N SER A 37 4.75 20.88 -11.67
CA SER A 37 3.94 20.63 -10.48
C SER A 37 4.01 19.17 -10.08
N ARG A 38 3.71 18.90 -8.81
CA ARG A 38 3.70 17.57 -8.25
C ARG A 38 2.56 17.49 -7.24
N THR A 39 1.71 16.49 -7.38
CA THR A 39 0.65 16.23 -6.42
C THR A 39 0.85 14.86 -5.81
N PHE A 40 0.33 14.67 -4.60
CA PHE A 40 0.53 13.46 -3.83
C PHE A 40 -0.80 12.80 -3.50
N HIS A 41 -0.82 11.49 -3.60
CA HIS A 41 -1.96 10.68 -3.16
C HIS A 41 -1.44 9.56 -2.26
N ARG A 42 -2.02 9.42 -1.08
CA ARG A 42 -1.61 8.38 -0.14
C ARG A 42 -2.71 7.37 0.06
N HIS A 43 -2.32 6.09 0.12
CA HIS A 43 -3.25 5.05 0.52
C HIS A 43 -2.50 4.05 1.41
N VAL A 44 -3.27 3.28 2.18
CA VAL A 44 -2.73 2.32 3.14
C VAL A 44 -3.25 0.93 2.81
N LEU A 45 -2.35 -0.05 2.82
CA LEU A 45 -2.69 -1.45 2.61
C LEU A 45 -2.46 -2.21 3.91
N THR A 46 -3.43 -3.03 4.30
CA THR A 46 -3.32 -3.92 5.46
C THR A 46 -3.19 -5.36 4.97
N PRO A 47 -2.69 -6.29 5.81
CA PRO A 47 -2.55 -7.69 5.39
C PRO A 47 -3.85 -8.38 5.00
N GLY A 48 -5.00 -7.88 5.45
CA GLY A 48 -6.27 -8.47 5.09
C GLY A 48 -7.41 -8.00 5.98
N MET A 49 -8.56 -8.62 5.81
CA MET A 49 -9.78 -8.34 6.57
C MET A 49 -10.43 -9.65 6.97
N LEU A 50 -11.25 -9.63 8.03
CA LEU A 50 -12.01 -10.81 8.43
C LEU A 50 -13.26 -10.96 7.57
N ASP A 51 -13.57 -12.21 7.22
CA ASP A 51 -14.85 -12.54 6.62
C ASP A 51 -15.91 -12.84 7.71
N GLY A 52 -17.06 -13.33 7.31
CA GLY A 52 -18.15 -13.64 8.24
C GLY A 52 -17.86 -14.80 9.19
N SER A 53 -16.82 -15.58 8.89
CA SER A 53 -16.42 -16.76 9.71
C SER A 53 -15.16 -16.49 10.53
N ASN A 54 -14.75 -15.23 10.64
CA ASN A 54 -13.52 -14.81 11.33
C ASN A 54 -12.24 -15.37 10.71
N ASP A 55 -12.29 -15.70 9.42
CA ASP A 55 -11.11 -16.08 8.66
C ASP A 55 -10.52 -14.84 7.99
N LEU A 56 -9.19 -14.80 7.88
CA LEU A 56 -8.52 -13.68 7.25
C LEU A 56 -8.56 -13.83 5.72
N VAL A 57 -9.19 -12.85 5.08
CA VAL A 57 -9.16 -12.74 3.62
C VAL A 57 -8.03 -11.79 3.27
N GLU A 58 -7.00 -12.27 2.58
CA GLU A 58 -5.83 -11.48 2.26
C GLU A 58 -6.19 -10.36 1.29
N THR A 59 -5.54 -9.21 1.50
CA THR A 59 -5.75 -8.05 0.63
C THR A 59 -5.23 -8.35 -0.77
N ASP A 60 -6.07 -8.11 -1.78
CA ASP A 60 -5.68 -8.27 -3.17
C ASP A 60 -4.82 -7.07 -3.58
N ILE A 61 -3.55 -7.32 -3.87
CA ILE A 61 -2.59 -6.30 -4.26
C ILE A 61 -2.23 -6.39 -5.75
N SER A 62 -2.97 -7.20 -6.51
CA SER A 62 -2.67 -7.42 -7.93
C SER A 62 -2.76 -6.14 -8.77
N GLY A 63 -3.55 -5.16 -8.33
CA GLY A 63 -3.65 -3.86 -8.99
C GLY A 63 -2.61 -2.84 -8.56
N GLU A 64 -1.74 -3.18 -7.60
CA GLU A 64 -0.73 -2.25 -7.09
C GLU A 64 0.52 -2.27 -7.96
N ASP A 65 1.34 -1.21 -7.83
CA ASP A 65 2.64 -1.15 -8.49
C ASP A 65 3.51 -2.34 -8.10
N ALA A 66 4.38 -2.79 -9.00
CA ALA A 66 5.23 -3.95 -8.77
C ALA A 66 6.12 -3.80 -7.53
N GLN A 67 6.63 -2.60 -7.25
CA GLN A 67 7.43 -2.35 -6.06
C GLN A 67 6.59 -2.51 -4.79
N VAL A 68 5.36 -2.04 -4.82
CA VAL A 68 4.43 -2.18 -3.68
C VAL A 68 4.13 -3.65 -3.45
N GLN A 69 3.88 -4.42 -4.50
CA GLN A 69 3.63 -5.85 -4.37
C GLN A 69 4.83 -6.58 -3.76
N GLN A 70 6.05 -6.21 -4.16
CA GLN A 70 7.26 -6.80 -3.60
C GLN A 70 7.40 -6.51 -2.11
N VAL A 71 7.15 -5.28 -1.69
CA VAL A 71 7.22 -4.89 -0.29
C VAL A 71 6.20 -5.68 0.53
N CYS A 72 4.96 -5.76 0.05
CA CYS A 72 3.92 -6.54 0.71
C CYS A 72 4.33 -8.01 0.84
N GLY A 73 4.90 -8.59 -0.21
CA GLY A 73 5.34 -9.99 -0.19
C GLY A 73 6.46 -10.26 0.80
N ILE A 74 7.34 -9.28 1.02
CA ILE A 74 8.45 -9.42 1.97
C ILE A 74 7.95 -9.31 3.42
N TYR A 75 7.08 -8.35 3.70
CA TYR A 75 6.68 -8.01 5.07
C TYR A 75 5.44 -8.74 5.57
N TRP A 76 4.54 -9.15 4.69
CA TRP A 76 3.33 -9.86 5.08
C TRP A 76 3.59 -11.36 5.18
N THR A 77 4.37 -11.73 6.19
CA THR A 77 4.66 -13.13 6.50
C THR A 77 3.44 -13.78 7.16
N GLN A 78 3.45 -15.10 7.26
CA GLN A 78 2.36 -15.82 7.93
C GLN A 78 2.22 -15.36 9.39
N ALA A 79 3.34 -15.10 10.07
CA ALA A 79 3.30 -14.62 11.46
C ALA A 79 2.61 -13.25 11.55
N VAL A 80 2.88 -12.34 10.59
CA VAL A 80 2.24 -11.03 10.56
C VAL A 80 0.75 -11.16 10.28
N LYS A 81 0.37 -12.01 9.35
CA LYS A 81 -1.03 -12.25 9.02
C LYS A 81 -1.79 -12.83 10.20
N ASP A 82 -1.18 -13.77 10.92
CA ASP A 82 -1.79 -14.38 12.11
C ASP A 82 -1.97 -13.35 13.22
N ALA A 83 -0.99 -12.50 13.45
CA ALA A 83 -1.06 -11.45 14.46
C ALA A 83 -2.15 -10.42 14.10
N TRP A 84 -2.24 -10.05 12.83
CA TRP A 84 -3.26 -9.12 12.35
C TRP A 84 -4.67 -9.72 12.50
N LYS A 85 -4.83 -10.99 12.14
CA LYS A 85 -6.10 -11.71 12.32
C LYS A 85 -6.51 -11.71 13.79
N ALA A 86 -5.58 -12.00 14.69
CA ALA A 86 -5.87 -12.02 16.13
C ALA A 86 -6.30 -10.65 16.63
N LYS A 87 -5.66 -9.57 16.16
CA LYS A 87 -6.03 -8.21 16.50
C LYS A 87 -7.43 -7.86 16.02
N LEU A 88 -7.76 -8.21 14.78
CA LEU A 88 -9.08 -7.94 14.22
C LEU A 88 -10.17 -8.67 14.99
N ILE A 89 -9.93 -9.91 15.38
CA ILE A 89 -10.87 -10.69 16.20
C ILE A 89 -11.04 -10.03 17.58
N ALA A 90 -9.95 -9.62 18.21
CA ALA A 90 -9.99 -8.94 19.50
C ALA A 90 -10.78 -7.64 19.45
N ASP A 91 -10.62 -6.89 18.35
CA ASP A 91 -11.30 -5.60 18.19
C ASP A 91 -12.80 -5.74 17.93
N LYS A 92 -13.27 -6.92 17.51
CA LYS A 92 -14.69 -7.19 17.32
C LYS A 92 -15.44 -7.38 18.64
N GLY A 93 -14.75 -7.88 19.61
CA GLY A 93 -15.32 -8.26 20.88
C GLY A 93 -15.53 -7.13 21.81
#